data_5ef1fb2e3404e723b11fa0db4b5ba455
#
_entry.id   5ef1fb2e3404e723b11fa0db4b5ba455
#
_cell.length_a   1.000
_cell.length_b   1.000
_cell.length_c   1.000
_cell.angle_alpha   90.00
_cell.angle_beta   90.00
_cell.angle_gamma   90.00
#
_symmetry.space_group_name_H-M   'P 1'
#
loop_
_entity.id
_entity.type
_entity.pdbx_description
1 polymer ?
#
loop_
_entity_poly.entity_id
_entity_poly.type
_entity_poly.pdbx_seq_one_letter_code
_entity_poly.pdbx_strand_id
1 'polypeptide(L)'
;MDIKNLKYDSNGLIPAIIQDWKNGDVLMLAYMNEEALNKTIETGYTHFWSRSRGKLWKKGETSGNEQAAKEISYDCDNDTLLIKVEQKGVACHTGSRTCFFSKLYQTPNSEQMIPGQEVIDKVYEVILDRKRNMREGSYVASLFKSGKDKILKKIGEEASEVVIGSKNDKREEIIWEIADLWFHSLVLMGYHEILPRDIYNELQKRFGKSGIR
;
A
#
# COMPACT_ATOMS: atom_id res chain seq x y z
N MET A 1 17.97 -6.53 -21.95
CA MET A 1 17.92 -7.06 -20.59
C MET A 1 18.97 -8.16 -20.47
N ASP A 2 19.92 -8.03 -19.58
CA ASP A 2 21.01 -9.00 -19.49
C ASP A 2 20.72 -9.99 -18.34
N ILE A 3 19.95 -11.06 -18.67
CA ILE A 3 19.65 -12.19 -17.77
C ILE A 3 20.86 -13.12 -17.58
N LYS A 4 21.95 -12.90 -18.32
CA LYS A 4 23.14 -13.76 -18.30
C LYS A 4 23.96 -13.67 -17.01
N ASN A 5 23.74 -12.61 -16.22
CA ASN A 5 24.46 -12.37 -14.97
C ASN A 5 23.76 -12.94 -13.74
N LEU A 6 22.57 -13.54 -13.90
CA LEU A 6 21.84 -14.14 -12.78
C LEU A 6 22.52 -15.43 -12.32
N LYS A 7 22.57 -15.61 -11.02
CA LYS A 7 23.13 -16.80 -10.38
C LYS A 7 22.01 -17.74 -9.97
N TYR A 8 21.98 -18.88 -10.62
CA TYR A 8 21.07 -19.98 -10.27
C TYR A 8 21.77 -20.94 -9.32
N ASP A 9 20.99 -21.62 -8.47
CA ASP A 9 21.51 -22.67 -7.59
C ASP A 9 22.02 -23.89 -8.39
N SER A 10 22.54 -24.92 -7.69
CA SER A 10 23.03 -26.17 -8.31
C SER A 10 21.96 -26.94 -9.08
N ASN A 11 20.69 -26.64 -8.91
CA ASN A 11 19.54 -27.22 -9.62
C ASN A 11 19.07 -26.33 -10.77
N GLY A 12 19.79 -25.25 -11.07
CA GLY A 12 19.38 -24.27 -12.08
C GLY A 12 18.18 -23.42 -11.69
N LEU A 13 17.95 -23.19 -10.38
CA LEU A 13 16.83 -22.45 -9.88
C LEU A 13 17.27 -21.15 -9.17
N ILE A 14 16.44 -20.11 -9.30
CA ILE A 14 16.57 -18.85 -8.59
C ILE A 14 15.28 -18.57 -7.81
N PRO A 15 15.34 -18.18 -6.54
CA PRO A 15 14.15 -17.76 -5.79
C PRO A 15 13.58 -16.48 -6.35
N ALA A 16 12.25 -16.38 -6.38
CA ALA A 16 11.52 -15.21 -6.82
C ALA A 16 10.52 -14.80 -5.73
N ILE A 17 10.73 -13.62 -5.16
CA ILE A 17 9.82 -12.96 -4.23
C ILE A 17 8.78 -12.23 -5.07
N ILE A 18 7.52 -12.51 -4.82
CA ILE A 18 6.40 -11.87 -5.51
C ILE A 18 5.76 -10.84 -4.61
N GLN A 19 5.73 -9.60 -5.08
CA GLN A 19 5.24 -8.44 -4.35
C GLN A 19 4.06 -7.79 -5.09
N ASP A 20 3.05 -7.35 -4.35
CA ASP A 20 1.94 -6.59 -4.93
C ASP A 20 2.44 -5.22 -5.40
N TRP A 21 2.17 -4.89 -6.66
CA TRP A 21 2.56 -3.62 -7.29
C TRP A 21 1.92 -2.39 -6.62
N LYS A 22 0.70 -2.54 -6.07
CA LYS A 22 -0.08 -1.42 -5.55
C LYS A 22 0.30 -1.02 -4.14
N ASN A 23 0.53 -2.01 -3.26
CA ASN A 23 0.72 -1.75 -1.83
C ASN A 23 2.02 -2.30 -1.25
N GLY A 24 2.83 -3.02 -2.04
CA GLY A 24 4.10 -3.53 -1.60
C GLY A 24 4.03 -4.80 -0.72
N ASP A 25 2.85 -5.41 -0.54
CA ASP A 25 2.72 -6.66 0.21
C ASP A 25 3.50 -7.79 -0.46
N VAL A 26 4.24 -8.57 0.32
CA VAL A 26 4.82 -9.81 -0.17
C VAL A 26 3.73 -10.87 -0.26
N LEU A 27 3.47 -11.34 -1.48
CA LEU A 27 2.38 -12.27 -1.77
C LEU A 27 2.79 -13.74 -1.65
N MET A 28 3.94 -14.10 -2.20
CA MET A 28 4.46 -15.46 -2.17
C MET A 28 5.94 -15.50 -2.53
N LEU A 29 6.58 -16.63 -2.28
CA LEU A 29 7.88 -17.00 -2.83
C LEU A 29 7.71 -18.24 -3.68
N ALA A 30 8.34 -18.25 -4.85
CA ALA A 30 8.42 -19.43 -5.72
C ALA A 30 9.82 -19.51 -6.35
N TYR A 31 10.07 -20.53 -7.17
CA TYR A 31 11.33 -20.71 -7.85
C TYR A 31 11.14 -20.62 -9.36
N MET A 32 12.14 -20.07 -10.02
CA MET A 32 12.21 -19.99 -11.47
C MET A 32 13.49 -20.66 -11.96
N ASN A 33 13.41 -21.32 -13.08
CA ASN A 33 14.57 -21.59 -13.94
C ASN A 33 14.62 -20.54 -15.05
N GLU A 34 15.63 -20.58 -15.90
CA GLU A 34 15.80 -19.65 -17.01
C GLU A 34 14.58 -19.64 -17.96
N GLU A 35 13.98 -20.80 -18.23
CA GLU A 35 12.77 -20.91 -19.06
C GLU A 35 11.57 -20.20 -18.44
N ALA A 36 11.36 -20.36 -17.12
CA ALA A 36 10.26 -19.71 -16.41
C ALA A 36 10.39 -18.18 -16.41
N LEU A 37 11.61 -17.69 -16.23
CA LEU A 37 11.89 -16.25 -16.29
C LEU A 37 11.65 -15.69 -17.69
N ASN A 38 12.18 -16.35 -18.72
CA ASN A 38 11.99 -15.95 -20.11
C ASN A 38 10.50 -15.92 -20.48
N LYS A 39 9.73 -16.95 -20.11
CA LYS A 39 8.27 -16.97 -20.34
C LYS A 39 7.54 -15.89 -19.58
N THR A 40 7.98 -15.55 -18.38
CA THR A 40 7.39 -14.44 -17.62
C THR A 40 7.59 -13.10 -18.34
N ILE A 41 8.80 -12.87 -18.87
CA ILE A 41 9.12 -11.66 -19.64
C ILE A 41 8.34 -11.60 -20.95
N GLU A 42 8.27 -12.72 -21.67
CA GLU A 42 7.59 -12.82 -22.98
C GLU A 42 6.07 -12.61 -22.86
N THR A 43 5.44 -13.25 -21.88
CA THR A 43 3.97 -13.25 -21.75
C THR A 43 3.44 -12.12 -20.88
N GLY A 44 4.28 -11.50 -20.04
CA GLY A 44 3.87 -10.53 -19.02
C GLY A 44 3.14 -11.17 -17.84
N TYR A 45 3.08 -12.52 -17.74
CA TYR A 45 2.46 -13.24 -16.63
C TYR A 45 3.49 -14.15 -15.95
N THR A 46 3.41 -14.28 -14.62
CA THR A 46 4.39 -15.06 -13.86
C THR A 46 4.30 -16.55 -14.19
N HIS A 47 5.46 -17.12 -14.52
CA HIS A 47 5.71 -18.55 -14.69
C HIS A 47 6.75 -18.98 -13.69
N PHE A 48 6.60 -20.18 -13.15
CA PHE A 48 7.45 -20.72 -12.11
C PHE A 48 7.86 -22.16 -12.43
N TRP A 49 8.92 -22.61 -11.75
CA TRP A 49 9.33 -24.00 -11.75
C TRP A 49 8.84 -24.71 -10.49
N SER A 50 8.05 -25.76 -10.64
CA SER A 50 7.62 -26.58 -9.52
C SER A 50 8.70 -27.59 -9.16
N ARG A 51 9.37 -27.39 -8.01
CA ARG A 51 10.42 -28.30 -7.52
C ARG A 51 9.90 -29.72 -7.28
N SER A 52 8.67 -29.89 -6.79
CA SER A 52 8.09 -31.19 -6.50
C SER A 52 7.60 -31.93 -7.75
N ARG A 53 7.17 -31.21 -8.79
CA ARG A 53 6.60 -31.79 -10.01
C ARG A 53 7.61 -31.82 -11.16
N GLY A 54 8.75 -31.14 -11.02
CA GLY A 54 9.78 -31.02 -12.07
C GLY A 54 9.27 -30.40 -13.35
N LYS A 55 8.34 -29.42 -13.27
CA LYS A 55 7.76 -28.80 -14.46
C LYS A 55 7.45 -27.32 -14.29
N LEU A 56 7.44 -26.65 -15.43
CA LEU A 56 6.97 -25.28 -15.56
C LEU A 56 5.46 -25.19 -15.30
N TRP A 57 5.01 -24.07 -14.69
CA TRP A 57 3.61 -23.76 -14.54
C TRP A 57 3.38 -22.24 -14.53
N LYS A 58 2.25 -21.80 -15.09
CA LYS A 58 1.81 -20.40 -15.02
C LYS A 58 0.98 -20.18 -13.76
N LYS A 59 1.22 -19.10 -13.04
CA LYS A 59 0.37 -18.76 -11.89
C LYS A 59 -1.06 -18.47 -12.34
N GLY A 60 -1.99 -19.15 -11.72
CA GLY A 60 -3.42 -18.98 -12.05
C GLY A 60 -3.91 -19.82 -13.23
N GLU A 61 -3.09 -20.69 -13.86
CA GLU A 61 -3.50 -21.51 -15.01
C GLU A 61 -4.75 -22.36 -14.76
N THR A 62 -4.98 -22.77 -13.51
CA THR A 62 -6.14 -23.58 -13.13
C THR A 62 -7.18 -22.77 -12.33
N SER A 63 -6.72 -21.85 -11.47
CA SER A 63 -7.59 -21.12 -10.53
C SER A 63 -8.10 -19.78 -11.07
N GLY A 64 -7.53 -19.27 -12.16
CA GLY A 64 -7.79 -17.91 -12.65
C GLY A 64 -7.15 -16.79 -11.81
N ASN A 65 -6.45 -17.12 -10.72
CA ASN A 65 -5.74 -16.17 -9.86
C ASN A 65 -4.38 -15.81 -10.46
N GLU A 66 -4.38 -15.06 -11.53
CA GLU A 66 -3.20 -14.70 -12.33
C GLU A 66 -2.39 -13.57 -11.71
N GLN A 67 -1.13 -13.45 -12.12
CA GLN A 67 -0.20 -12.39 -11.73
C GLN A 67 0.38 -11.74 -12.99
N ALA A 68 -0.05 -10.52 -13.31
CA ALA A 68 0.56 -9.74 -14.37
C ALA A 68 1.84 -9.06 -13.84
N ALA A 69 2.99 -9.41 -14.41
CA ALA A 69 4.28 -8.84 -14.03
C ALA A 69 4.37 -7.37 -14.49
N LYS A 70 4.73 -6.47 -13.58
CA LYS A 70 4.93 -5.04 -13.84
C LYS A 70 6.40 -4.66 -13.84
N GLU A 71 7.18 -5.26 -12.96
CA GLU A 71 8.60 -4.99 -12.78
C GLU A 71 9.31 -6.27 -12.34
N ILE A 72 10.50 -6.51 -12.85
CA ILE A 72 11.38 -7.59 -12.40
C ILE A 72 12.73 -6.98 -12.11
N SER A 73 13.19 -7.14 -10.89
CA SER A 73 14.52 -6.73 -10.42
C SER A 73 15.22 -7.91 -9.75
N TYR A 74 16.52 -7.79 -9.56
CA TYR A 74 17.35 -8.77 -8.87
C TYR A 74 18.16 -8.07 -7.77
N ASP A 75 18.59 -8.81 -6.79
CA ASP A 75 19.36 -8.29 -5.66
C ASP A 75 20.83 -8.01 -5.99
N CYS A 76 21.60 -7.55 -5.01
CA CYS A 76 22.96 -7.04 -5.22
C CYS A 76 23.99 -8.09 -5.64
N ASP A 77 23.76 -9.37 -5.34
CA ASP A 77 24.63 -10.49 -5.72
C ASP A 77 24.03 -11.40 -6.80
N ASN A 78 22.88 -11.01 -7.36
CA ASN A 78 22.19 -11.58 -8.53
C ASN A 78 21.66 -12.99 -8.32
N ASP A 79 21.32 -13.39 -7.10
CA ASP A 79 20.85 -14.73 -6.76
C ASP A 79 19.37 -14.79 -6.31
N THR A 80 18.66 -13.64 -6.28
CA THR A 80 17.25 -13.53 -5.91
C THR A 80 16.52 -12.55 -6.81
N LEU A 81 15.31 -12.89 -7.23
CA LEU A 81 14.43 -12.04 -8.01
C LEU A 81 13.36 -11.39 -7.12
N LEU A 82 13.08 -10.11 -7.34
CA LEU A 82 11.88 -9.43 -6.88
C LEU A 82 10.99 -9.11 -8.07
N ILE A 83 9.78 -9.66 -8.08
CA ILE A 83 8.80 -9.47 -9.15
C ILE A 83 7.59 -8.75 -8.59
N LYS A 84 7.38 -7.50 -9.00
CA LYS A 84 6.19 -6.75 -8.67
C LYS A 84 5.07 -7.10 -9.65
N VAL A 85 3.91 -7.48 -9.12
CA VAL A 85 2.80 -7.99 -9.92
C VAL A 85 1.49 -7.29 -9.59
N GLU A 86 0.63 -7.19 -10.57
CA GLU A 86 -0.78 -6.94 -10.35
C GLU A 86 -1.48 -8.29 -10.14
N GLN A 87 -1.88 -8.55 -8.88
CA GLN A 87 -2.52 -9.81 -8.49
C GLN A 87 -4.02 -9.76 -8.79
N LYS A 88 -4.50 -10.73 -9.56
CA LYS A 88 -5.93 -11.02 -9.73
C LYS A 88 -6.34 -12.10 -8.74
N GLY A 89 -7.35 -11.81 -7.90
CA GLY A 89 -7.80 -12.74 -6.86
C GLY A 89 -6.75 -12.92 -5.74
N VAL A 90 -6.55 -14.15 -5.27
CA VAL A 90 -5.69 -14.49 -4.14
C VAL A 90 -4.41 -15.21 -4.59
N ALA A 91 -3.29 -14.96 -3.88
CA ALA A 91 -2.03 -15.61 -4.23
C ALA A 91 -1.93 -17.03 -3.67
N CYS A 92 -2.47 -17.28 -2.47
CA CYS A 92 -2.35 -18.57 -1.81
C CYS A 92 -3.45 -19.57 -2.28
N HIS A 93 -3.07 -20.85 -2.39
CA HIS A 93 -3.98 -21.94 -2.72
C HIS A 93 -5.02 -22.22 -1.61
N THR A 94 -4.78 -21.74 -0.38
CA THR A 94 -5.72 -21.83 0.75
C THR A 94 -6.82 -20.78 0.72
N GLY A 95 -6.82 -19.87 -0.28
CA GLY A 95 -7.77 -18.76 -0.36
C GLY A 95 -7.31 -17.48 0.34
N SER A 96 -6.12 -17.46 0.94
CA SER A 96 -5.55 -16.27 1.56
C SER A 96 -4.91 -15.34 0.50
N ARG A 97 -4.97 -14.02 0.72
CA ARG A 97 -4.37 -13.02 -0.18
C ARG A 97 -2.87 -13.25 -0.37
N THR A 98 -2.16 -13.59 0.69
CA THR A 98 -0.72 -13.88 0.71
C THR A 98 -0.45 -15.27 1.26
N CYS A 99 0.72 -15.86 0.94
CA CYS A 99 1.19 -17.09 1.55
C CYS A 99 1.76 -16.88 2.97
N PHE A 100 2.06 -15.62 3.34
CA PHE A 100 2.68 -15.26 4.62
C PHE A 100 1.67 -14.81 5.67
N PHE A 101 0.59 -15.56 5.86
CA PHE A 101 -0.47 -15.23 6.82
C PHE A 101 -0.23 -15.81 8.22
N SER A 102 0.68 -16.77 8.39
CA SER A 102 1.01 -17.35 9.69
C SER A 102 2.24 -16.64 10.28
N LYS A 103 2.10 -16.12 11.49
CA LYS A 103 3.19 -15.42 12.19
C LYS A 103 3.94 -16.40 13.08
N LEU A 104 5.25 -16.54 12.91
CA LEU A 104 6.13 -17.29 13.80
C LEU A 104 6.49 -16.49 15.06
N TYR A 105 6.71 -15.20 14.90
CA TYR A 105 7.07 -14.26 15.97
C TYR A 105 6.47 -12.88 15.67
N GLN A 106 6.04 -12.20 16.71
CA GLN A 106 5.66 -10.79 16.66
C GLN A 106 6.07 -10.15 17.98
N THR A 107 6.78 -9.03 17.92
CA THR A 107 7.13 -8.26 19.12
C THR A 107 5.85 -7.85 19.84
N PRO A 108 5.73 -8.07 21.17
CA PRO A 108 4.63 -7.49 21.93
C PRO A 108 4.59 -5.98 21.70
N ASN A 109 3.43 -5.42 21.42
CA ASN A 109 3.22 -4.00 21.08
C ASN A 109 3.87 -3.53 19.76
N SER A 110 4.24 -4.42 18.84
CA SER A 110 4.45 -3.98 17.47
C SER A 110 3.09 -3.54 16.90
N GLU A 111 2.76 -2.26 17.06
CA GLU A 111 1.71 -1.64 16.26
C GLU A 111 2.07 -1.93 14.80
N GLN A 112 1.12 -2.46 14.03
CA GLN A 112 1.33 -2.58 12.60
C GLN A 112 1.60 -1.17 12.10
N MET A 113 2.84 -0.88 11.70
CA MET A 113 3.13 0.36 10.98
C MET A 113 2.30 0.33 9.69
N ILE A 114 1.18 1.03 9.74
CA ILE A 114 0.37 1.24 8.56
C ILE A 114 1.16 2.21 7.68
N PRO A 115 1.47 1.88 6.42
CA PRO A 115 2.09 2.84 5.51
C PRO A 115 1.28 4.15 5.50
N GLY A 116 1.98 5.30 5.48
CA GLY A 116 1.35 6.60 5.75
C GLY A 116 0.11 6.90 4.90
N GLN A 117 0.11 6.47 3.63
CA GLN A 117 -1.04 6.61 2.73
C GLN A 117 -2.25 5.80 3.20
N GLU A 118 -2.06 4.56 3.67
CA GLU A 118 -3.14 3.72 4.17
C GLU A 118 -3.77 4.26 5.46
N VAL A 119 -3.01 4.99 6.30
CA VAL A 119 -3.56 5.65 7.49
C VAL A 119 -4.60 6.68 7.10
N ILE A 120 -4.29 7.54 6.15
CA ILE A 120 -5.19 8.58 5.65
C ILE A 120 -6.45 7.96 5.05
N ASP A 121 -6.30 6.94 4.20
CA ASP A 121 -7.42 6.26 3.56
C ASP A 121 -8.33 5.59 4.61
N LYS A 122 -7.77 4.92 5.61
CA LYS A 122 -8.55 4.29 6.70
C LYS A 122 -9.28 5.31 7.58
N VAL A 123 -8.62 6.41 7.94
CA VAL A 123 -9.28 7.49 8.69
C VAL A 123 -10.44 8.06 7.88
N TYR A 124 -10.25 8.27 6.58
CA TYR A 124 -11.30 8.77 5.70
C TYR A 124 -12.48 7.80 5.57
N GLU A 125 -12.23 6.49 5.46
CA GLU A 125 -13.28 5.46 5.47
C GLU A 125 -14.12 5.50 6.76
N VAL A 126 -13.47 5.64 7.91
CA VAL A 126 -14.16 5.80 9.21
C VAL A 126 -15.00 7.07 9.23
N ILE A 127 -14.48 8.18 8.70
CA ILE A 127 -15.23 9.45 8.60
C ILE A 127 -16.49 9.26 7.74
N LEU A 128 -16.37 8.60 6.58
CA LEU A 128 -17.53 8.33 5.73
C LEU A 128 -18.53 7.36 6.38
N ASP A 129 -18.06 6.36 7.13
CA ASP A 129 -18.94 5.49 7.91
C ASP A 129 -19.75 6.30 8.93
N ARG A 130 -19.11 7.21 9.67
CA ARG A 130 -19.79 8.09 10.64
C ARG A 130 -20.75 9.09 9.99
N LYS A 131 -20.41 9.59 8.78
CA LYS A 131 -21.34 10.43 7.97
C LYS A 131 -22.60 9.65 7.59
N ARG A 132 -22.45 8.40 7.16
CA ARG A 132 -23.59 7.56 6.73
C ARG A 132 -24.45 7.07 7.88
N ASN A 133 -23.80 6.55 8.92
CA ASN A 133 -24.47 5.85 10.01
C ASN A 133 -24.87 6.76 11.19
N MET A 134 -24.40 8.01 11.24
CA MET A 134 -24.74 9.04 12.23
C MET A 134 -24.82 8.52 13.68
N ARG A 135 -23.84 7.69 14.08
CA ARG A 135 -23.83 7.02 15.39
C ARG A 135 -23.89 8.03 16.53
N GLU A 136 -24.76 7.78 17.50
CA GLU A 136 -24.89 8.60 18.71
C GLU A 136 -23.54 8.61 19.47
N GLY A 137 -23.18 9.78 20.03
CA GLY A 137 -21.90 9.99 20.71
C GLY A 137 -20.67 10.14 19.78
N SER A 138 -20.83 10.02 18.47
CA SER A 138 -19.73 10.22 17.53
C SER A 138 -19.45 11.70 17.28
N TYR A 139 -18.24 12.15 17.56
CA TYR A 139 -17.76 13.49 17.26
C TYR A 139 -17.89 13.83 15.77
N VAL A 140 -17.45 12.94 14.88
CA VAL A 140 -17.56 13.11 13.43
C VAL A 140 -19.01 13.29 12.98
N ALA A 141 -19.93 12.44 13.49
CA ALA A 141 -21.35 12.57 13.20
C ALA A 141 -21.90 13.93 13.68
N SER A 142 -21.45 14.42 14.84
CA SER A 142 -21.85 15.74 15.35
C SER A 142 -21.37 16.88 14.46
N LEU A 143 -20.17 16.80 13.88
CA LEU A 143 -19.66 17.77 12.93
C LEU A 143 -20.50 17.82 11.65
N PHE A 144 -20.83 16.66 11.06
CA PHE A 144 -21.70 16.60 9.88
C PHE A 144 -23.11 17.12 10.18
N LYS A 145 -23.66 16.81 11.35
CA LYS A 145 -24.97 17.31 11.79
C LYS A 145 -24.99 18.84 11.98
N SER A 146 -23.87 19.39 12.47
CA SER A 146 -23.73 20.85 12.69
C SER A 146 -23.47 21.60 11.37
N GLY A 147 -23.11 20.90 10.30
CA GLY A 147 -22.95 21.47 8.98
C GLY A 147 -21.57 22.08 8.68
N LYS A 148 -21.45 22.60 7.48
CA LYS A 148 -20.18 23.06 6.89
C LYS A 148 -19.46 24.12 7.74
N ASP A 149 -20.17 25.10 8.25
CA ASP A 149 -19.56 26.24 8.96
C ASP A 149 -18.85 25.77 10.24
N LYS A 150 -19.38 24.76 10.94
CA LYS A 150 -18.71 24.17 12.10
C LYS A 150 -17.42 23.45 11.71
N ILE A 151 -17.43 22.74 10.58
CA ILE A 151 -16.24 22.07 10.06
C ILE A 151 -15.17 23.09 9.67
N LEU A 152 -15.54 24.15 8.93
CA LEU A 152 -14.63 25.23 8.54
C LEU A 152 -14.04 25.97 9.74
N LYS A 153 -14.88 26.22 10.77
CA LYS A 153 -14.41 26.82 12.02
C LYS A 153 -13.31 25.96 12.66
N LYS A 154 -13.51 24.64 12.73
CA LYS A 154 -12.48 23.72 13.27
C LYS A 154 -11.18 23.77 12.49
N ILE A 155 -11.21 23.75 11.17
CA ILE A 155 -10.01 23.89 10.36
C ILE A 155 -9.24 25.19 10.67
N GLY A 156 -9.95 26.31 10.84
CA GLY A 156 -9.34 27.59 11.21
C GLY A 156 -8.72 27.56 12.62
N GLU A 157 -9.37 26.92 13.60
CA GLU A 157 -8.85 26.71 14.95
C GLU A 157 -7.54 25.89 14.89
N GLU A 158 -7.57 24.70 14.30
CA GLU A 158 -6.40 23.80 14.22
C GLU A 158 -5.23 24.43 13.44
N ALA A 159 -5.51 25.15 12.35
CA ALA A 159 -4.47 25.87 11.63
C ALA A 159 -3.78 26.93 12.50
N SER A 160 -4.54 27.62 13.37
CA SER A 160 -3.99 28.58 14.31
C SER A 160 -3.16 27.90 15.41
N GLU A 161 -3.60 26.74 15.89
CA GLU A 161 -2.92 25.95 16.91
C GLU A 161 -1.61 25.36 16.38
N VAL A 162 -1.56 24.94 15.10
CA VAL A 162 -0.29 24.58 14.41
C VAL A 162 0.72 25.74 14.45
N VAL A 163 0.28 26.97 14.19
CA VAL A 163 1.15 28.16 14.24
C VAL A 163 1.67 28.40 15.66
N ILE A 164 0.80 28.31 16.65
CA ILE A 164 1.15 28.51 18.07
C ILE A 164 2.08 27.43 18.57
N GLY A 165 1.77 26.15 18.33
CA GLY A 165 2.60 25.02 18.70
C GLY A 165 3.98 25.09 18.05
N SER A 166 4.05 25.52 16.77
CA SER A 166 5.31 25.72 16.07
C SER A 166 6.17 26.84 16.70
N LYS A 167 5.55 27.87 17.25
CA LYS A 167 6.27 28.94 17.97
C LYS A 167 6.82 28.50 19.32
N ASN A 168 6.22 27.50 19.93
CA ASN A 168 6.65 26.94 21.20
C ASN A 168 7.81 25.92 21.05
N ASP A 169 8.19 25.56 19.81
CA ASP A 169 9.23 24.59 19.46
C ASP A 169 9.04 23.22 20.13
N LYS A 170 7.81 22.86 20.50
CA LYS A 170 7.48 21.59 21.12
C LYS A 170 7.01 20.57 20.08
N ARG A 171 7.86 19.64 19.78
CA ARG A 171 7.65 18.62 18.74
C ARG A 171 6.31 17.89 18.89
N GLU A 172 5.94 17.49 20.11
CA GLU A 172 4.70 16.75 20.38
C GLU A 172 3.46 17.60 20.10
N GLU A 173 3.45 18.88 20.52
CA GLU A 173 2.36 19.81 20.22
C GLU A 173 2.21 19.99 18.71
N ILE A 174 3.31 20.20 17.99
CA ILE A 174 3.28 20.36 16.52
C ILE A 174 2.68 19.10 15.85
N ILE A 175 3.03 17.90 16.32
CA ILE A 175 2.49 16.66 15.76
C ILE A 175 0.98 16.58 16.01
N TRP A 176 0.50 16.89 17.19
CA TRP A 176 -0.92 16.83 17.53
C TRP A 176 -1.72 17.81 16.70
N GLU A 177 -1.32 19.07 16.64
CA GLU A 177 -2.04 20.11 15.91
C GLU A 177 -2.07 19.86 14.40
N ILE A 178 -0.97 19.36 13.82
CA ILE A 178 -0.95 18.95 12.41
C ILE A 178 -1.88 17.76 12.18
N ALA A 179 -1.91 16.77 13.09
CA ALA A 179 -2.80 15.63 12.96
C ALA A 179 -4.29 16.05 13.03
N ASP A 180 -4.63 16.98 13.92
CA ASP A 180 -5.98 17.51 14.06
C ASP A 180 -6.38 18.35 12.84
N LEU A 181 -5.48 19.16 12.29
CA LEU A 181 -5.71 19.88 11.04
C LEU A 181 -5.97 18.91 9.87
N TRP A 182 -5.19 17.83 9.77
CA TRP A 182 -5.41 16.81 8.74
C TRP A 182 -6.73 16.10 8.93
N PHE A 183 -7.07 15.72 10.17
CA PHE A 183 -8.32 15.07 10.49
C PHE A 183 -9.54 15.94 10.10
N HIS A 184 -9.57 17.22 10.48
CA HIS A 184 -10.67 18.12 10.13
C HIS A 184 -10.71 18.43 8.63
N SER A 185 -9.55 18.42 7.96
CA SER A 185 -9.49 18.51 6.49
C SER A 185 -10.14 17.29 5.83
N LEU A 186 -9.90 16.07 6.35
CA LEU A 186 -10.55 14.85 5.85
C LEU A 186 -12.08 14.89 6.11
N VAL A 187 -12.54 15.45 7.23
CA VAL A 187 -13.98 15.65 7.47
C VAL A 187 -14.58 16.61 6.43
N LEU A 188 -13.88 17.70 6.10
CA LEU A 188 -14.31 18.63 5.05
C LEU A 188 -14.34 17.94 3.68
N MET A 189 -13.32 17.14 3.37
CA MET A 189 -13.31 16.34 2.15
C MET A 189 -14.51 15.39 2.09
N GLY A 190 -14.82 14.69 3.19
CA GLY A 190 -16.02 13.86 3.31
C GLY A 190 -17.32 14.63 3.13
N TYR A 191 -17.37 15.89 3.55
CA TYR A 191 -18.53 16.77 3.34
C TYR A 191 -18.73 17.06 1.85
N HIS A 192 -17.66 17.34 1.11
CA HIS A 192 -17.65 17.67 -0.32
C HIS A 192 -17.49 16.46 -1.26
N GLU A 193 -17.45 15.23 -0.73
CA GLU A 193 -17.27 14.00 -1.50
C GLU A 193 -15.95 13.95 -2.30
N ILE A 194 -14.91 14.67 -1.82
CA ILE A 194 -13.55 14.66 -2.36
C ILE A 194 -12.82 13.45 -1.76
N LEU A 195 -12.20 12.63 -2.59
CA LEU A 195 -11.47 11.44 -2.15
C LEU A 195 -10.00 11.77 -1.82
N PRO A 196 -9.35 11.06 -0.88
CA PRO A 196 -7.92 11.25 -0.59
C PRO A 196 -7.03 11.17 -1.84
N ARG A 197 -7.33 10.26 -2.77
CA ARG A 197 -6.62 10.14 -4.05
C ARG A 197 -6.61 11.41 -4.90
N ASP A 198 -7.64 12.26 -4.77
CA ASP A 198 -7.71 13.50 -5.55
C ASP A 198 -6.66 14.49 -5.04
N ILE A 199 -6.45 14.51 -3.72
CA ILE A 199 -5.38 15.29 -3.08
C ILE A 199 -4.01 14.72 -3.42
N TYR A 200 -3.85 13.38 -3.36
CA TYR A 200 -2.57 12.72 -3.74
C TYR A 200 -2.19 13.06 -5.18
N ASN A 201 -3.14 12.97 -6.12
CA ASN A 201 -2.93 13.31 -7.52
C ASN A 201 -2.51 14.78 -7.69
N GLU A 202 -3.12 15.70 -6.94
CA GLU A 202 -2.76 17.12 -7.00
C GLU A 202 -1.38 17.39 -6.40
N LEU A 203 -1.02 16.72 -5.29
CA LEU A 203 0.32 16.81 -4.71
C LEU A 203 1.38 16.20 -5.64
N GLN A 204 1.08 15.08 -6.31
CA GLN A 204 1.98 14.45 -7.26
C GLN A 204 2.34 15.38 -8.43
N LYS A 205 1.43 16.21 -8.91
CA LYS A 205 1.69 17.21 -9.95
C LYS A 205 2.73 18.25 -9.54
N ARG A 206 3.00 18.40 -8.25
CA ARG A 206 3.96 19.34 -7.69
C ARG A 206 5.36 18.75 -7.55
N PHE A 207 5.55 17.45 -7.76
CA PHE A 207 6.87 16.80 -7.71
C PHE A 207 7.81 17.43 -8.74
N GLY A 208 9.00 17.84 -8.29
CA GLY A 208 10.01 18.48 -9.13
C GLY A 208 9.72 19.92 -9.59
N LYS A 209 8.60 20.51 -9.13
CA LYS A 209 8.30 21.92 -9.34
C LYS A 209 8.74 22.73 -8.13
N SER A 210 9.22 23.96 -8.37
CA SER A 210 9.72 24.88 -7.32
C SER A 210 8.62 25.48 -6.43
N GLY A 211 7.59 24.73 -6.06
CA GLY A 211 6.59 25.11 -5.03
C GLY A 211 5.62 26.22 -5.37
N ILE A 212 5.70 26.82 -6.55
CA ILE A 212 4.82 27.90 -6.99
C ILE A 212 3.88 27.35 -8.08
N ARG A 213 2.58 27.70 -7.96
CA ARG A 213 1.55 27.39 -8.97
C ARG A 213 1.85 28.02 -10.29
#